data_c49ae689cc4728f73ff5dd18469b7e13
#
_entry.id   c49ae689cc4728f73ff5dd18469b7e13
#
_cell.length_a   1.000
_cell.length_b   1.000
_cell.length_c   1.000
_cell.angle_alpha   90.00
_cell.angle_beta   90.00
_cell.angle_gamma   90.00
#
_symmetry.space_group_name_H-M   'P 1'
#
loop_
_entity.id
_entity.type
_entity.pdbx_description
1 polymer ?
#
loop_
_entity_poly.entity_id
_entity_poly.type
_entity_poly.pdbx_seq_one_letter_code
_entity_poly.pdbx_strand_id
1 'polypeptide(L)'
;MKNTPKRKQRNKPGVVLFTAVAVMLMLSILLTATVSFVSVNRTKTNDNYKSKQAYLTASSTLESFINQIQTDTAPTNDPTAKAQQKKAIDNLKKLASANSGKGTTTTVSYNGGDGKSDNIGTTKITVAQEGTSVANIVVTCETTYLGKTEKVAA
;
A
#
# COMPACT_ATOMS: atom_id res chain seq x y z
N MET A 1 -41.55 -1.58 -72.41
CA MET A 1 -41.33 -1.83 -70.94
C MET A 1 -40.50 -3.11 -70.82
N LYS A 2 -39.22 -2.97 -70.42
CA LYS A 2 -38.32 -4.11 -70.22
C LYS A 2 -38.42 -4.60 -68.79
N ASN A 3 -38.99 -5.76 -68.56
CA ASN A 3 -38.98 -6.43 -67.27
C ASN A 3 -37.61 -7.02 -67.01
N THR A 4 -36.83 -6.42 -66.14
CA THR A 4 -35.59 -6.97 -65.62
C THR A 4 -35.91 -8.10 -64.62
N PRO A 5 -35.41 -9.31 -64.76
CA PRO A 5 -35.67 -10.38 -63.82
C PRO A 5 -34.91 -10.09 -62.50
N LYS A 6 -35.65 -10.01 -61.39
CA LYS A 6 -35.07 -9.95 -60.02
C LYS A 6 -34.28 -11.23 -59.79
N ARG A 7 -32.95 -11.08 -59.72
CA ARG A 7 -31.99 -12.17 -59.38
C ARG A 7 -32.30 -12.61 -57.95
N LYS A 8 -32.92 -13.76 -57.77
CA LYS A 8 -33.19 -14.39 -56.48
C LYS A 8 -31.85 -14.74 -55.88
N GLN A 9 -31.40 -14.00 -54.88
CA GLN A 9 -30.19 -14.36 -54.11
C GLN A 9 -30.44 -15.70 -53.44
N ARG A 10 -29.82 -16.77 -53.95
CA ARG A 10 -29.78 -18.08 -53.31
C ARG A 10 -28.82 -17.98 -52.15
N ASN A 11 -29.35 -17.70 -50.95
CA ASN A 11 -28.59 -17.87 -49.72
C ASN A 11 -28.13 -19.33 -49.62
N LYS A 12 -26.84 -19.56 -49.84
CA LYS A 12 -26.26 -20.91 -49.68
C LYS A 12 -26.26 -21.22 -48.19
N PRO A 13 -26.94 -22.23 -47.68
CA PRO A 13 -27.08 -22.51 -46.24
C PRO A 13 -25.74 -22.69 -45.54
N GLY A 14 -24.69 -23.14 -46.23
CA GLY A 14 -23.36 -23.28 -45.70
C GLY A 14 -22.66 -21.94 -45.34
N VAL A 15 -22.95 -20.87 -46.09
CA VAL A 15 -22.38 -19.54 -45.80
C VAL A 15 -22.99 -18.95 -44.52
N VAL A 16 -24.27 -19.15 -44.29
CA VAL A 16 -24.98 -18.65 -43.10
C VAL A 16 -24.44 -19.39 -41.85
N LEU A 17 -24.23 -20.67 -41.91
CA LEU A 17 -23.67 -21.45 -40.81
C LEU A 17 -22.23 -21.01 -40.50
N PHE A 18 -21.40 -20.82 -41.53
CA PHE A 18 -20.03 -20.34 -41.34
C PHE A 18 -19.96 -18.95 -40.72
N THR A 19 -20.79 -18.01 -41.18
CA THR A 19 -20.84 -16.66 -40.59
C THR A 19 -21.34 -16.68 -39.16
N ALA A 20 -22.32 -17.52 -38.81
CA ALA A 20 -22.79 -17.68 -37.44
C ALA A 20 -21.70 -18.18 -36.50
N VAL A 21 -20.94 -19.21 -36.91
CA VAL A 21 -19.80 -19.76 -36.14
C VAL A 21 -18.69 -18.72 -36.00
N ALA A 22 -18.38 -17.97 -37.06
CA ALA A 22 -17.36 -16.92 -37.01
C ALA A 22 -17.74 -15.78 -36.04
N VAL A 23 -19.02 -15.37 -36.02
CA VAL A 23 -19.53 -14.36 -35.07
C VAL A 23 -19.48 -14.88 -33.63
N MET A 24 -19.86 -16.14 -33.39
CA MET A 24 -19.78 -16.74 -32.06
C MET A 24 -18.33 -16.81 -31.54
N LEU A 25 -17.36 -17.15 -32.39
CA LEU A 25 -15.95 -17.15 -32.04
C LEU A 25 -15.44 -15.73 -31.69
N MET A 26 -15.80 -14.73 -32.51
CA MET A 26 -15.46 -13.31 -32.20
C MET A 26 -16.03 -12.86 -30.87
N LEU A 27 -17.30 -13.16 -30.59
CA LEU A 27 -17.95 -12.81 -29.33
C LEU A 27 -17.28 -13.50 -28.15
N SER A 28 -16.88 -14.76 -28.29
CA SER A 28 -16.17 -15.50 -27.24
C SER A 28 -14.80 -14.89 -26.91
N ILE A 29 -14.05 -14.47 -27.93
CA ILE A 29 -12.75 -13.80 -27.76
C ILE A 29 -12.95 -12.45 -27.05
N LEU A 30 -13.93 -11.65 -27.47
CA LEU A 30 -14.23 -10.36 -26.83
C LEU A 30 -14.65 -10.52 -25.37
N LEU A 31 -15.49 -11.50 -25.05
CA LEU A 31 -15.89 -11.80 -23.67
C LEU A 31 -14.69 -12.17 -22.81
N THR A 32 -13.83 -13.05 -23.28
CA THR A 32 -12.63 -13.48 -22.56
C THR A 32 -11.68 -12.30 -22.32
N ALA A 33 -11.46 -11.46 -23.33
CA ALA A 33 -10.63 -10.25 -23.21
C ALA A 33 -11.19 -9.28 -22.17
N THR A 34 -12.52 -9.06 -22.17
CA THR A 34 -13.20 -8.16 -21.25
C THR A 34 -13.09 -8.66 -19.81
N VAL A 35 -13.32 -9.94 -19.56
CA VAL A 35 -13.21 -10.55 -18.23
C VAL A 35 -11.78 -10.45 -17.72
N SER A 36 -10.78 -10.71 -18.56
CA SER A 36 -9.37 -10.59 -18.21
C SER A 36 -9.00 -9.14 -17.84
N PHE A 37 -9.44 -8.17 -18.62
CA PHE A 37 -9.19 -6.75 -18.35
C PHE A 37 -9.81 -6.29 -17.03
N VAL A 38 -11.06 -6.68 -16.75
CA VAL A 38 -11.74 -6.36 -15.48
C VAL A 38 -11.02 -7.00 -14.30
N SER A 39 -10.60 -8.24 -14.42
CA SER A 39 -9.85 -8.96 -13.37
C SER A 39 -8.54 -8.26 -13.05
N VAL A 40 -7.74 -7.90 -14.05
CA VAL A 40 -6.47 -7.16 -13.87
C VAL A 40 -6.71 -5.80 -13.22
N ASN A 41 -7.73 -5.07 -13.64
CA ASN A 41 -8.05 -3.77 -13.06
C ASN A 41 -8.48 -3.88 -11.59
N ARG A 42 -9.29 -4.88 -11.24
CA ARG A 42 -9.67 -5.14 -9.85
C ARG A 42 -8.46 -5.45 -8.98
N THR A 43 -7.53 -6.28 -9.47
CA THR A 43 -6.31 -6.60 -8.74
C THR A 43 -5.46 -5.36 -8.52
N LYS A 44 -5.22 -4.54 -9.57
CA LYS A 44 -4.46 -3.29 -9.46
C LYS A 44 -5.12 -2.30 -8.49
N THR A 45 -6.44 -2.14 -8.56
CA THR A 45 -7.17 -1.24 -7.65
C THR A 45 -7.04 -1.70 -6.21
N ASN A 46 -7.18 -2.99 -5.94
CA ASN A 46 -7.04 -3.56 -4.60
C ASN A 46 -5.60 -3.40 -4.08
N ASP A 47 -4.60 -3.65 -4.92
CA ASP A 47 -3.20 -3.47 -4.56
C ASP A 47 -2.86 -2.02 -4.26
N ASN A 48 -3.37 -1.07 -5.07
CA ASN A 48 -3.20 0.36 -4.81
C ASN A 48 -3.88 0.79 -3.50
N TYR A 49 -5.06 0.23 -3.20
CA TYR A 49 -5.74 0.49 -1.93
C TYR A 49 -4.88 0.02 -0.75
N LYS A 50 -4.35 -1.20 -0.81
CA LYS A 50 -3.49 -1.77 0.24
C LYS A 50 -2.22 -0.94 0.44
N SER A 51 -1.53 -0.54 -0.64
CA SER A 51 -0.35 0.33 -0.56
C SER A 51 -0.68 1.69 0.05
N LYS A 52 -1.78 2.33 -0.40
CA LYS A 52 -2.22 3.60 0.20
C LYS A 52 -2.53 3.48 1.68
N GLN A 53 -3.21 2.42 2.09
CA GLN A 53 -3.50 2.17 3.50
C GLN A 53 -2.22 1.96 4.31
N ALA A 54 -1.27 1.18 3.80
CA ALA A 54 0.03 0.99 4.42
C ALA A 54 0.79 2.33 4.56
N TYR A 55 0.81 3.14 3.50
CA TYR A 55 1.45 4.46 3.51
C TYR A 55 0.81 5.41 4.53
N LEU A 56 -0.52 5.53 4.53
CA LEU A 56 -1.23 6.40 5.48
C LEU A 56 -1.00 5.98 6.93
N THR A 57 -0.99 4.68 7.19
CA THR A 57 -0.70 4.16 8.53
C THR A 57 0.75 4.45 8.92
N ALA A 58 1.71 4.25 8.01
CA ALA A 58 3.12 4.57 8.25
C ALA A 58 3.32 6.06 8.55
N SER A 59 2.73 6.94 7.74
CA SER A 59 2.81 8.40 7.92
C SER A 59 2.20 8.85 9.23
N SER A 60 0.98 8.43 9.54
CA SER A 60 0.30 8.83 10.78
C SER A 60 1.04 8.33 12.03
N THR A 61 1.59 7.12 11.96
CA THR A 61 2.38 6.56 13.07
C THR A 61 3.69 7.33 13.24
N LEU A 62 4.36 7.66 12.14
CA LEU A 62 5.59 8.46 12.15
C LEU A 62 5.34 9.86 12.72
N GLU A 63 4.31 10.55 12.26
CA GLU A 63 3.91 11.86 12.75
C GLU A 63 3.57 11.83 14.24
N SER A 64 2.79 10.85 14.68
CA SER A 64 2.47 10.66 16.10
C SER A 64 3.72 10.45 16.95
N PHE A 65 4.66 9.63 16.47
CA PHE A 65 5.92 9.36 17.14
C PHE A 65 6.81 10.61 17.22
N ILE A 66 6.92 11.38 16.14
CA ILE A 66 7.67 12.64 16.10
C ILE A 66 7.04 13.67 17.03
N ASN A 67 5.73 13.83 17.02
CA ASN A 67 5.01 14.72 17.90
C ASN A 67 5.23 14.36 19.38
N GLN A 68 5.24 13.07 19.70
CA GLN A 68 5.55 12.61 21.05
C GLN A 68 6.99 12.98 21.46
N ILE A 69 7.96 12.75 20.57
CA ILE A 69 9.36 13.14 20.80
C ILE A 69 9.46 14.67 21.03
N GLN A 70 8.83 15.45 20.16
CA GLN A 70 8.84 16.92 20.28
C GLN A 70 8.21 17.39 21.59
N THR A 71 7.12 16.77 22.00
CA THR A 71 6.47 17.08 23.29
C THR A 71 7.38 16.73 24.46
N ASP A 72 7.99 15.55 24.45
CA ASP A 72 8.86 15.08 25.53
C ASP A 72 10.21 15.85 25.60
N THR A 73 10.63 16.44 24.47
CA THR A 73 11.89 17.22 24.38
C THR A 73 11.66 18.73 24.33
N ALA A 74 10.42 19.21 24.42
CA ALA A 74 10.10 20.63 24.38
C ALA A 74 10.81 21.42 25.48
N PRO A 75 11.35 22.62 25.20
CA PRO A 75 11.99 23.45 26.21
C PRO A 75 11.01 23.83 27.33
N THR A 76 11.45 23.64 28.56
CA THR A 76 10.63 23.99 29.73
C THR A 76 11.46 24.72 30.80
N ASN A 77 10.80 25.59 31.56
CA ASN A 77 11.41 26.27 32.68
C ASN A 77 11.19 25.56 34.04
N ASP A 78 10.31 24.57 34.06
CA ASP A 78 10.05 23.75 35.24
C ASP A 78 11.22 22.78 35.47
N PRO A 79 11.85 22.77 36.67
CA PRO A 79 12.98 21.91 36.98
C PRO A 79 12.64 20.39 36.89
N THR A 80 11.41 20.03 37.26
CA THR A 80 10.95 18.64 37.18
C THR A 80 10.80 18.19 35.73
N ALA A 81 10.20 19.05 34.91
CA ALA A 81 10.05 18.78 33.48
C ALA A 81 11.41 18.77 32.72
N LYS A 82 12.37 19.64 33.15
CA LYS A 82 13.76 19.56 32.60
C LYS A 82 14.44 18.22 32.85
N ALA A 83 14.22 17.64 34.02
CA ALA A 83 14.78 16.31 34.32
C ALA A 83 14.18 15.22 33.47
N GLN A 84 12.87 15.29 33.16
CA GLN A 84 12.19 14.35 32.26
C GLN A 84 12.63 14.55 30.81
N GLN A 85 12.73 15.80 30.35
CA GLN A 85 13.25 16.16 29.03
C GLN A 85 14.65 15.59 28.80
N LYS A 86 15.57 15.77 29.76
CA LYS A 86 16.92 15.24 29.68
C LYS A 86 16.92 13.70 29.56
N LYS A 87 16.09 13.03 30.37
CA LYS A 87 15.93 11.57 30.28
C LYS A 87 15.42 11.11 28.91
N ALA A 88 14.43 11.82 28.34
CA ALA A 88 13.89 11.52 27.02
C ALA A 88 14.98 11.66 25.93
N ILE A 89 15.73 12.76 25.94
CA ILE A 89 16.85 12.99 25.02
C ILE A 89 17.92 11.93 25.17
N ASP A 90 18.31 11.59 26.41
CA ASP A 90 19.34 10.58 26.67
C ASP A 90 18.89 9.18 26.23
N ASN A 91 17.61 8.86 26.40
CA ASN A 91 17.03 7.61 25.91
C ASN A 91 17.03 7.54 24.38
N LEU A 92 16.63 8.62 23.68
CA LEU A 92 16.69 8.70 22.22
C LEU A 92 18.13 8.52 21.71
N LYS A 93 19.11 9.17 22.34
CA LYS A 93 20.52 9.04 21.99
C LYS A 93 21.00 7.61 22.21
N LYS A 94 20.63 6.97 23.32
CA LYS A 94 20.95 5.55 23.59
C LYS A 94 20.33 4.63 22.56
N LEU A 95 19.06 4.83 22.22
CA LEU A 95 18.38 4.05 21.19
C LEU A 95 19.07 4.21 19.82
N ALA A 96 19.42 5.43 19.44
CA ALA A 96 20.11 5.71 18.19
C ALA A 96 21.52 5.13 18.14
N SER A 97 22.30 5.26 19.23
CA SER A 97 23.69 4.79 19.30
C SER A 97 23.84 3.28 19.51
N ALA A 98 22.95 2.66 20.28
CA ALA A 98 22.98 1.20 20.51
C ALA A 98 22.74 0.40 19.22
N ASN A 99 22.20 1.05 18.21
CA ASN A 99 21.74 0.42 16.97
C ASN A 99 22.43 1.03 15.73
N SER A 100 23.71 1.34 15.78
CA SER A 100 24.42 1.86 14.60
C SER A 100 24.15 0.96 13.38
N GLY A 101 23.18 1.36 12.55
CA GLY A 101 22.71 0.66 11.36
C GLY A 101 21.57 -0.35 11.56
N LYS A 102 21.08 -0.65 12.78
CA LYS A 102 20.02 -1.65 12.98
C LYS A 102 18.72 -1.13 13.60
N GLY A 103 18.71 0.04 14.23
CA GLY A 103 17.53 0.66 14.80
C GLY A 103 16.76 -0.17 15.84
N THR A 104 16.08 0.48 16.77
CA THR A 104 15.12 -0.19 17.66
C THR A 104 13.81 -0.43 16.92
N THR A 105 13.37 -1.66 16.92
CA THR A 105 12.13 -2.06 16.26
C THR A 105 11.04 -2.26 17.29
N THR A 106 9.97 -1.48 17.17
CA THR A 106 8.70 -1.76 17.85
C THR A 106 7.71 -2.25 16.82
N THR A 107 7.18 -3.44 17.01
CA THR A 107 6.18 -4.02 16.10
C THR A 107 4.80 -3.91 16.74
N VAL A 108 3.88 -3.30 16.04
CA VAL A 108 2.46 -3.24 16.38
C VAL A 108 1.71 -4.08 15.37
N SER A 109 0.97 -5.07 15.86
CA SER A 109 0.14 -5.93 15.01
C SER A 109 -1.29 -5.40 14.95
N TYR A 110 -1.89 -5.40 13.78
CA TYR A 110 -3.28 -4.99 13.54
C TYR A 110 -4.13 -6.20 13.26
N ASN A 111 -5.19 -6.36 14.03
CA ASN A 111 -6.19 -7.41 13.80
C ASN A 111 -7.35 -6.82 12.98
N GLY A 112 -7.97 -7.65 12.15
CA GLY A 112 -9.19 -7.26 11.44
C GLY A 112 -10.30 -6.91 12.44
N GLY A 113 -11.09 -5.87 12.13
CA GLY A 113 -12.17 -5.37 13.01
C GLY A 113 -13.37 -6.33 13.18
N ASP A 114 -13.33 -7.50 12.56
CA ASP A 114 -14.37 -8.54 12.61
C ASP A 114 -14.16 -9.55 13.76
N GLY A 115 -13.24 -9.27 14.67
CA GLY A 115 -12.93 -10.14 15.80
C GLY A 115 -12.17 -11.42 15.43
N LYS A 116 -11.81 -11.61 14.16
CA LYS A 116 -10.94 -12.69 13.73
C LYS A 116 -9.50 -12.36 14.07
N SER A 117 -8.80 -13.35 14.57
CA SER A 117 -7.40 -13.27 15.01
C SER A 117 -6.40 -13.07 13.85
N ASP A 118 -6.86 -12.81 12.64
CA ASP A 118 -6.01 -12.69 11.46
C ASP A 118 -5.27 -11.36 11.52
N ASN A 119 -3.97 -11.45 11.69
CA ASN A 119 -3.08 -10.29 11.65
C ASN A 119 -3.07 -9.71 10.23
N ILE A 120 -3.77 -8.59 10.02
CA ILE A 120 -3.87 -7.92 8.71
C ILE A 120 -2.68 -7.03 8.41
N GLY A 121 -1.82 -6.77 9.40
CA GLY A 121 -0.64 -5.94 9.17
C GLY A 121 0.19 -5.70 10.41
N THR A 122 1.38 -5.16 10.18
CA THR A 122 2.34 -4.79 11.22
C THR A 122 2.96 -3.45 10.90
N THR A 123 3.26 -2.65 11.93
CA THR A 123 4.05 -1.43 11.80
C THR A 123 5.32 -1.57 12.62
N LYS A 124 6.44 -1.25 11.98
CA LYS A 124 7.77 -1.28 12.55
C LYS A 124 8.36 0.12 12.56
N ILE A 125 8.69 0.62 13.75
CA ILE A 125 9.39 1.90 13.91
C ILE A 125 10.85 1.61 14.15
N THR A 126 11.73 2.24 13.38
CA THR A 126 13.18 2.12 13.50
C THR A 126 13.77 3.49 13.75
N VAL A 127 14.53 3.63 14.83
CA VAL A 127 15.29 4.85 15.16
C VAL A 127 16.75 4.54 14.91
N ALA A 128 17.38 5.25 13.99
CA ALA A 128 18.78 5.05 13.63
C ALA A 128 19.54 6.37 13.65
N GLN A 129 20.86 6.28 13.89
CA GLN A 129 21.77 7.40 13.76
C GLN A 129 22.29 7.46 12.31
N GLU A 130 22.27 8.64 11.71
CA GLU A 130 22.85 8.88 10.40
C GLU A 130 24.30 9.37 10.56
N GLY A 131 25.26 8.58 10.07
CA GLY A 131 26.69 8.90 10.16
C GLY A 131 27.28 8.66 11.54
N THR A 132 28.36 9.37 11.87
CA THR A 132 29.10 9.28 13.14
C THR A 132 28.64 10.26 14.21
N SER A 133 27.75 11.19 13.87
CA SER A 133 27.24 12.23 14.78
C SER A 133 25.90 11.83 15.37
N VAL A 134 25.79 11.88 16.70
CA VAL A 134 24.53 11.66 17.43
C VAL A 134 23.52 12.80 17.18
N ALA A 135 23.90 13.82 16.42
CA ALA A 135 23.02 14.96 16.11
C ALA A 135 21.96 14.65 15.07
N ASN A 136 22.19 13.67 14.22
CA ASN A 136 21.27 13.30 13.16
C ASN A 136 20.63 11.94 13.47
N ILE A 137 19.38 11.97 13.88
CA ILE A 137 18.57 10.78 14.14
C ILE A 137 17.54 10.66 13.02
N VAL A 138 17.53 9.54 12.33
CA VAL A 138 16.53 9.19 11.32
C VAL A 138 15.51 8.25 11.93
N VAL A 139 14.26 8.61 11.87
CA VAL A 139 13.14 7.76 12.26
C VAL A 139 12.48 7.21 11.02
N THR A 140 12.41 5.90 10.91
CA THR A 140 11.76 5.22 9.80
C THR A 140 10.57 4.43 10.31
N CYS A 141 9.45 4.57 9.65
CA CYS A 141 8.26 3.78 9.88
C CYS A 141 7.97 2.91 8.66
N GLU A 142 7.93 1.60 8.85
CA GLU A 142 7.63 0.61 7.83
C GLU A 142 6.33 -0.10 8.21
N THR A 143 5.32 -0.01 7.36
CA THR A 143 4.02 -0.65 7.59
C THR A 143 3.74 -1.65 6.50
N THR A 144 3.39 -2.87 6.91
CA THR A 144 2.87 -3.92 6.03
C THR A 144 1.35 -4.06 6.28
N TYR A 145 0.56 -3.97 5.22
CA TYR A 145 -0.89 -4.13 5.25
C TYR A 145 -1.33 -5.08 4.15
N LEU A 146 -1.93 -6.21 4.53
CA LEU A 146 -2.39 -7.26 3.61
C LEU A 146 -1.34 -7.62 2.53
N GLY A 147 -0.08 -7.74 2.94
CA GLY A 147 1.04 -8.14 2.07
C GLY A 147 1.65 -7.02 1.21
N LYS A 148 1.22 -5.76 1.39
CA LYS A 148 1.88 -4.58 0.79
C LYS A 148 2.63 -3.82 1.86
N THR A 149 3.87 -3.46 1.58
CA THR A 149 4.76 -2.77 2.52
C THR A 149 5.12 -1.40 1.98
N GLU A 150 4.95 -0.38 2.82
CA GLU A 150 5.34 1.00 2.54
C GLU A 150 6.23 1.51 3.67
N LYS A 151 7.17 2.39 3.31
CA LYS A 151 8.18 2.93 4.20
C LYS A 151 8.21 4.45 4.11
N VAL A 152 8.16 5.11 5.27
CA VAL A 152 8.27 6.57 5.42
C VAL A 152 9.40 6.86 6.41
N ALA A 153 10.17 7.92 6.15
CA ALA A 153 11.26 8.37 7.01
C ALA A 153 11.20 9.88 7.25
N ALA A 154 11.70 10.30 8.42
CA ALA A 154 11.89 11.70 8.79
C ALA A 154 13.14 11.87 9.64
#